data_c1bed66a1025de50660ebdc3de180ee3
#
_entry.id   c1bed66a1025de50660ebdc3de180ee3
#
_cell.length_a   1.000
_cell.length_b   1.000
_cell.length_c   1.000
_cell.angle_alpha   90.00
_cell.angle_beta   90.00
_cell.angle_gamma   90.00
#
_symmetry.space_group_name_H-M   'P 1'
#
loop_
_entity.id
_entity.type
_entity.pdbx_description
1 polymer ?
#
loop_
_entity_poly.entity_id
_entity_poly.type
_entity_poly.pdbx_seq_one_letter_code
_entity_poly.pdbx_strand_id
1 'polypeptide(L)'
;NEKQRTSTIDSKVGITLPIVATYFFLVLQYTDVKKIFQNPVEIESVASVLYSVLPPILYLTTLVFAGFALFFLFRVISMHTYATVNIQYYNTPETIDRSPERFAAGIVDIFVEATMESSETNDLRTKLYKRGWRYALISLAFFVLYIFFNH
;
A
#
# COMPACT_ATOMS: atom_id res chain seq x y z
N ASN A 1 -8.26 -20.98 -2.29
CA ASN A 1 -9.55 -20.39 -1.93
C ASN A 1 -9.41 -18.86 -1.84
N GLU A 2 -9.96 -18.14 -2.84
CA GLU A 2 -9.77 -16.68 -3.00
C GLU A 2 -10.29 -15.89 -1.79
N LYS A 3 -11.38 -16.32 -1.16
CA LYS A 3 -11.89 -15.70 0.08
C LYS A 3 -10.86 -15.72 1.22
N GLN A 4 -10.09 -16.79 1.34
CA GLN A 4 -9.03 -16.90 2.35
C GLN A 4 -7.84 -15.99 2.01
N ARG A 5 -7.49 -15.85 0.71
CA ARG A 5 -6.45 -14.92 0.26
C ARG A 5 -6.83 -13.47 0.57
N THR A 6 -8.07 -13.07 0.28
CA THR A 6 -8.60 -11.74 0.60
C THR A 6 -8.50 -11.46 2.09
N SER A 7 -9.03 -12.35 2.93
CA SER A 7 -8.98 -12.22 4.40
C SER A 7 -7.54 -12.11 4.92
N THR A 8 -6.60 -12.85 4.32
CA THR A 8 -5.18 -12.79 4.69
C THR A 8 -4.56 -11.43 4.32
N ILE A 9 -4.89 -10.88 3.16
CA ILE A 9 -4.41 -9.55 2.74
C ILE A 9 -4.99 -8.47 3.65
N ASP A 10 -6.29 -8.51 3.94
CA ASP A 10 -6.97 -7.54 4.80
C ASP A 10 -6.39 -7.55 6.22
N SER A 11 -6.15 -8.73 6.78
CA SER A 11 -5.51 -8.88 8.09
C SER A 11 -4.08 -8.28 8.09
N LYS A 12 -3.28 -8.57 7.07
CA LYS A 12 -1.92 -8.02 6.97
C LYS A 12 -1.92 -6.50 6.84
N VAL A 13 -2.78 -5.94 6.01
CA VAL A 13 -2.89 -4.48 5.83
C VAL A 13 -3.43 -3.83 7.10
N GLY A 14 -4.44 -4.44 7.74
CA GLY A 14 -5.01 -3.96 9.00
C GLY A 14 -3.98 -3.84 10.13
N ILE A 15 -2.94 -4.68 10.14
CA ILE A 15 -1.83 -4.59 11.09
C ILE A 15 -0.76 -3.61 10.61
N THR A 16 -0.38 -3.69 9.32
CA THR A 16 0.75 -2.94 8.78
C THR A 16 0.46 -1.46 8.65
N LEU A 17 -0.75 -1.07 8.26
CA LEU A 17 -1.11 0.33 8.05
C LEU A 17 -1.00 1.17 9.33
N PRO A 18 -1.57 0.76 10.49
CA PRO A 18 -1.38 1.49 11.74
C PRO A 18 0.09 1.62 12.15
N ILE A 19 0.89 0.58 11.96
CA ILE A 19 2.33 0.59 12.27
C ILE A 19 3.05 1.63 11.41
N VAL A 20 2.82 1.63 10.09
CA VAL A 20 3.45 2.60 9.18
C VAL A 20 2.94 4.03 9.44
N ALA A 21 1.66 4.21 9.75
CA ALA A 21 1.10 5.50 10.11
C ALA A 21 1.73 6.04 11.41
N THR A 22 1.83 5.20 12.45
CA THR A 22 2.47 5.58 13.73
C THR A 22 3.94 5.94 13.50
N TYR A 23 4.67 5.14 12.72
CA TYR A 23 6.04 5.44 12.32
C TYR A 23 6.14 6.80 11.61
N PHE A 24 5.27 7.08 10.65
CA PHE A 24 5.23 8.37 9.95
C PHE A 24 5.03 9.55 10.90
N PHE A 25 4.10 9.43 11.84
CA PHE A 25 3.90 10.44 12.89
C PHE A 25 5.12 10.62 13.80
N LEU A 26 5.76 9.52 14.19
CA LEU A 26 6.99 9.57 14.98
C LEU A 26 8.12 10.30 14.23
N VAL A 27 8.30 10.05 12.94
CA VAL A 27 9.27 10.77 12.11
C VAL A 27 8.97 12.28 12.09
N LEU A 28 7.70 12.67 11.95
CA LEU A 28 7.29 14.07 11.98
C LEU A 28 7.54 14.74 13.34
N GLN A 29 7.28 14.03 14.44
CA GLN A 29 7.44 14.56 15.80
C GLN A 29 8.90 14.60 16.26
N TYR A 30 9.69 13.60 15.88
CA TYR A 30 11.08 13.49 16.31
C TYR A 30 11.95 14.61 15.75
N THR A 31 11.51 15.23 14.66
CA THR A 31 12.33 16.17 13.92
C THR A 31 11.84 17.59 14.16
N ASP A 32 12.66 18.41 14.77
CA ASP A 32 12.47 19.87 14.79
C ASP A 32 12.82 20.42 13.39
N VAL A 33 11.80 20.46 12.52
CA VAL A 33 11.93 20.88 11.11
C VAL A 33 12.63 22.25 11.02
N LYS A 34 12.38 23.14 11.98
CA LYS A 34 13.01 24.47 11.99
C LYS A 34 14.53 24.36 12.14
N LYS A 35 15.02 23.49 13.03
CA LYS A 35 16.46 23.32 13.23
C LYS A 35 17.16 22.75 12.00
N ILE A 36 16.53 21.83 11.27
CA ILE A 36 17.12 21.23 10.06
C ILE A 36 17.38 22.27 8.99
N PHE A 37 16.45 23.23 8.81
CA PHE A 37 16.54 24.22 7.74
C PHE A 37 17.14 25.57 8.18
N GLN A 38 17.41 25.77 9.47
CA GLN A 38 17.97 27.02 10.01
C GLN A 38 19.47 26.93 10.27
N ASN A 39 20.10 25.77 10.18
CA ASN A 39 21.55 25.68 10.33
C ASN A 39 22.25 26.46 9.19
N PRO A 40 23.02 27.54 9.50
CA PRO A 40 23.75 28.23 8.47
C PRO A 40 24.79 27.28 7.86
N VAL A 41 24.83 27.22 6.55
CA VAL A 41 25.84 26.44 5.83
C VAL A 41 27.17 27.19 5.98
N GLU A 42 28.00 26.79 6.94
CA GLU A 42 29.37 27.28 7.06
C GLU A 42 30.20 26.62 5.96
N ILE A 43 30.57 27.42 4.95
CA ILE A 43 31.33 26.96 3.79
C ILE A 43 32.82 27.04 4.12
N GLU A 44 33.30 26.30 5.11
CA GLU A 44 34.75 26.24 5.41
C GLU A 44 35.43 25.08 4.66
N SER A 45 34.71 24.00 4.36
CA SER A 45 35.25 22.85 3.66
C SER A 45 34.14 22.06 2.93
N VAL A 46 34.51 21.21 1.97
CA VAL A 46 33.57 20.30 1.30
C VAL A 46 32.89 19.37 2.32
N ALA A 47 33.58 18.98 3.37
CA ALA A 47 33.03 18.15 4.44
C ALA A 47 31.97 18.91 5.23
N SER A 48 32.15 20.16 5.61
CA SER A 48 31.17 20.97 6.34
C SER A 48 29.87 21.16 5.54
N VAL A 49 30.00 21.42 4.23
CA VAL A 49 28.84 21.49 3.32
C VAL A 49 28.08 20.17 3.27
N LEU A 50 28.79 19.05 3.19
CA LEU A 50 28.15 17.71 3.16
C LEU A 50 27.38 17.43 4.45
N TYR A 51 27.96 17.71 5.61
CA TYR A 51 27.31 17.52 6.91
C TYR A 51 26.11 18.45 7.13
N SER A 52 26.09 19.64 6.53
CA SER A 52 24.95 20.56 6.62
C SER A 52 23.79 20.19 5.70
N VAL A 53 24.08 19.66 4.51
CA VAL A 53 23.06 19.41 3.48
C VAL A 53 22.50 17.97 3.54
N LEU A 54 23.30 17.01 3.99
CA LEU A 54 22.92 15.59 4.00
C LEU A 54 21.73 15.29 4.93
N PRO A 55 21.67 15.78 6.20
CA PRO A 55 20.54 15.49 7.08
C PRO A 55 19.19 15.97 6.53
N PRO A 56 19.01 17.21 6.03
CA PRO A 56 17.74 17.62 5.44
C PRO A 56 17.34 16.78 4.22
N ILE A 57 18.27 16.36 3.39
CA ILE A 57 17.98 15.47 2.24
C ILE A 57 17.53 14.10 2.73
N LEU A 58 18.22 13.50 3.70
CA LEU A 58 17.83 12.20 4.27
C LEU A 58 16.44 12.26 4.91
N TYR A 59 16.15 13.34 5.63
CA TYR A 59 14.84 13.54 6.24
C TYR A 59 13.72 13.66 5.20
N LEU A 60 13.90 14.52 4.18
CA LEU A 60 12.91 14.67 3.11
C LEU A 60 12.72 13.35 2.35
N THR A 61 13.79 12.64 2.08
CA THR A 61 13.73 11.32 1.43
C THR A 61 12.94 10.33 2.29
N THR A 62 13.17 10.31 3.60
CA THR A 62 12.39 9.50 4.55
C THR A 62 10.90 9.79 4.46
N LEU A 63 10.50 11.07 4.49
CA LEU A 63 9.09 11.47 4.40
C LEU A 63 8.46 11.08 3.07
N VAL A 64 9.15 11.25 1.96
CA VAL A 64 8.65 10.88 0.62
C VAL A 64 8.39 9.38 0.56
N PHE A 65 9.32 8.54 1.00
CA PHE A 65 9.13 7.10 0.97
C PHE A 65 8.08 6.62 1.97
N ALA A 66 7.96 7.24 3.15
CA ALA A 66 6.89 6.95 4.09
C ALA A 66 5.51 7.32 3.52
N GLY A 67 5.41 8.47 2.83
CA GLY A 67 4.20 8.89 2.12
C GLY A 67 3.80 7.90 1.03
N PHE A 68 4.75 7.44 0.21
CA PHE A 68 4.48 6.39 -0.78
C PHE A 68 4.05 5.08 -0.14
N ALA A 69 4.65 4.67 1.00
CA ALA A 69 4.23 3.49 1.72
C ALA A 69 2.77 3.57 2.14
N LEU A 70 2.36 4.67 2.77
CA LEU A 70 0.97 4.93 3.16
C LEU A 70 0.03 4.95 1.95
N PHE A 71 0.41 5.64 0.88
CA PHE A 71 -0.39 5.70 -0.34
C PHE A 71 -0.69 4.30 -0.91
N PHE A 72 0.32 3.44 -1.03
CA PHE A 72 0.12 2.09 -1.55
C PHE A 72 -0.71 1.22 -0.61
N LEU A 73 -0.52 1.33 0.72
CA LEU A 73 -1.31 0.58 1.71
C LEU A 73 -2.78 1.03 1.71
N PHE A 74 -3.05 2.34 1.64
CA PHE A 74 -4.43 2.85 1.49
C PHE A 74 -5.08 2.37 0.20
N ARG A 75 -4.34 2.33 -0.90
CA ARG A 75 -4.85 1.85 -2.18
C ARG A 75 -5.25 0.37 -2.12
N VAL A 76 -4.55 -0.47 -1.33
CA VAL A 76 -4.95 -1.87 -1.11
C VAL A 76 -6.34 -1.95 -0.47
N ILE A 77 -6.64 -1.08 0.50
CA ILE A 77 -7.95 -1.05 1.18
C ILE A 77 -9.03 -0.55 0.23
N SER A 78 -8.77 0.50 -0.55
CA SER A 78 -9.75 1.09 -1.45
C SER A 78 -10.16 0.17 -2.61
N MET A 79 -9.36 -0.85 -2.90
CA MET A 79 -9.67 -1.86 -3.94
C MET A 79 -10.53 -3.03 -3.42
N HIS A 80 -11.31 -2.81 -2.36
CA HIS A 80 -12.19 -3.82 -1.78
C HIS A 80 -13.46 -3.99 -2.64
N THR A 81 -13.32 -4.58 -3.80
CA THR A 81 -14.45 -4.93 -4.66
C THR A 81 -14.54 -6.45 -4.72
N TYR A 82 -15.55 -7.01 -4.08
CA TYR A 82 -15.93 -8.39 -4.36
C TYR A 82 -16.70 -8.40 -5.68
N ALA A 83 -16.30 -9.25 -6.62
CA ALA A 83 -17.16 -9.62 -7.73
C ALA A 83 -18.40 -10.30 -7.14
N THR A 84 -19.50 -9.57 -7.05
CA THR A 84 -20.78 -10.12 -6.62
C THR A 84 -21.43 -10.76 -7.84
N VAL A 85 -21.65 -12.05 -7.77
CA VAL A 85 -22.48 -12.75 -8.76
C VAL A 85 -23.86 -12.11 -8.75
N ASN A 86 -24.21 -11.39 -9.81
CA ASN A 86 -25.54 -10.77 -9.93
C ASN A 86 -26.57 -11.84 -10.32
N ILE A 87 -27.12 -12.52 -9.33
CA ILE A 87 -28.13 -13.58 -9.51
C ILE A 87 -29.41 -13.03 -10.17
N GLN A 88 -29.68 -11.73 -10.11
CA GLN A 88 -30.86 -11.12 -10.75
C GLN A 88 -30.86 -11.25 -12.27
N TYR A 89 -29.67 -11.35 -12.89
CA TYR A 89 -29.57 -11.59 -14.35
C TYR A 89 -30.15 -12.93 -14.80
N TYR A 90 -30.28 -13.90 -13.89
CA TYR A 90 -30.80 -15.25 -14.16
C TYR A 90 -32.27 -15.42 -13.80
N ASN A 91 -32.91 -14.43 -13.20
CA ASN A 91 -34.34 -14.47 -12.85
C ASN A 91 -35.21 -13.84 -13.94
N THR A 92 -34.76 -13.92 -15.20
CA THR A 92 -35.57 -13.49 -16.35
C THR A 92 -36.34 -14.67 -16.92
N PRO A 93 -37.57 -14.46 -17.41
CA PRO A 93 -38.37 -15.53 -18.01
C PRO A 93 -37.64 -16.31 -19.11
N GLU A 94 -36.81 -15.62 -19.90
CA GLU A 94 -36.01 -16.20 -20.97
C GLU A 94 -34.89 -17.13 -20.46
N THR A 95 -34.48 -17.00 -19.23
CA THR A 95 -33.43 -17.82 -18.61
C THR A 95 -34.03 -19.07 -17.96
N ILE A 96 -35.30 -18.99 -17.48
CA ILE A 96 -36.04 -20.08 -16.85
C ILE A 96 -36.46 -21.13 -17.88
N ASP A 97 -36.72 -20.70 -19.13
CA ASP A 97 -37.13 -21.59 -20.24
C ASP A 97 -35.97 -22.35 -20.90
N ARG A 98 -34.73 -22.18 -20.43
CA ARG A 98 -33.56 -22.92 -20.96
C ARG A 98 -33.52 -24.34 -20.44
N SER A 99 -32.95 -25.23 -21.25
CA SER A 99 -32.72 -26.61 -20.77
C SER A 99 -31.84 -26.58 -19.51
N PRO A 100 -32.07 -27.53 -18.53
CA PRO A 100 -31.29 -27.57 -17.28
C PRO A 100 -29.79 -27.60 -17.48
N GLU A 101 -29.31 -28.22 -18.57
CA GLU A 101 -27.87 -28.28 -18.89
C GLU A 101 -27.30 -26.93 -19.31
N ARG A 102 -28.05 -26.16 -20.13
CA ARG A 102 -27.62 -24.79 -20.53
C ARG A 102 -27.67 -23.81 -19.37
N PHE A 103 -28.64 -23.99 -18.47
CA PHE A 103 -28.71 -23.19 -17.24
C PHE A 103 -27.52 -23.48 -16.31
N ALA A 104 -27.20 -24.77 -16.10
CA ALA A 104 -26.07 -25.17 -15.30
C ALA A 104 -24.73 -24.68 -15.88
N ALA A 105 -24.54 -24.79 -17.21
CA ALA A 105 -23.35 -24.27 -17.87
C ALA A 105 -23.20 -22.76 -17.68
N GLY A 106 -24.28 -21.99 -17.85
CA GLY A 106 -24.27 -20.55 -17.63
C GLY A 106 -23.91 -20.14 -16.17
N ILE A 107 -24.40 -20.90 -15.18
CA ILE A 107 -24.01 -20.67 -13.77
C ILE A 107 -22.51 -20.93 -13.57
N VAL A 108 -21.99 -22.03 -14.14
CA VAL A 108 -20.56 -22.35 -14.03
C VAL A 108 -19.70 -21.24 -14.64
N ASP A 109 -20.04 -20.75 -15.83
CA ASP A 109 -19.30 -19.69 -16.50
C ASP A 109 -19.21 -18.43 -15.65
N ILE A 110 -20.29 -18.03 -14.98
CA ILE A 110 -20.28 -16.85 -14.09
C ILE A 110 -19.44 -17.08 -12.85
N PHE A 111 -19.53 -18.25 -12.25
CA PHE A 111 -18.66 -18.54 -11.10
C PHE A 111 -17.19 -18.55 -11.50
N VAL A 112 -16.87 -19.02 -12.70
CA VAL A 112 -15.51 -18.97 -13.25
C VAL A 112 -15.07 -17.52 -13.47
N GLU A 113 -15.89 -16.70 -14.13
CA GLU A 113 -15.60 -15.29 -14.39
C GLU A 113 -15.43 -14.50 -13.08
N ALA A 114 -16.35 -14.61 -12.13
CA ALA A 114 -16.26 -13.96 -10.83
C ALA A 114 -15.03 -14.41 -10.03
N THR A 115 -14.62 -15.67 -10.16
CA THR A 115 -13.42 -16.20 -9.52
C THR A 115 -12.16 -15.63 -10.16
N MET A 116 -12.13 -15.51 -11.49
CA MET A 116 -11.01 -14.93 -12.22
C MET A 116 -10.83 -13.44 -11.86
N GLU A 117 -11.90 -12.64 -11.90
CA GLU A 117 -11.88 -11.23 -11.53
C GLU A 117 -11.42 -11.02 -10.08
N SER A 118 -11.91 -11.85 -9.15
CA SER A 118 -11.48 -11.83 -7.75
C SER A 118 -10.00 -12.18 -7.62
N SER A 119 -9.50 -13.15 -8.40
CA SER A 119 -8.09 -13.55 -8.40
C SER A 119 -7.19 -12.44 -8.90
N GLU A 120 -7.52 -11.79 -10.02
CA GLU A 120 -6.77 -10.66 -10.57
C GLU A 120 -6.71 -9.48 -9.58
N THR A 121 -7.83 -9.15 -8.97
CA THR A 121 -7.91 -8.11 -7.94
C THR A 121 -7.02 -8.43 -6.75
N ASN A 122 -7.05 -9.66 -6.25
CA ASN A 122 -6.21 -10.10 -5.15
C ASN A 122 -4.71 -10.10 -5.50
N ASP A 123 -4.36 -10.43 -6.72
CA ASP A 123 -2.97 -10.36 -7.20
C ASP A 123 -2.48 -8.92 -7.26
N LEU A 124 -3.30 -8.00 -7.74
CA LEU A 124 -2.98 -6.57 -7.76
C LEU A 124 -2.84 -6.02 -6.33
N ARG A 125 -3.77 -6.34 -5.44
CA ARG A 125 -3.70 -5.97 -4.01
C ARG A 125 -2.42 -6.49 -3.35
N THR A 126 -2.04 -7.73 -3.65
CA THR A 126 -0.80 -8.33 -3.15
C THR A 126 0.43 -7.58 -3.66
N LYS A 127 0.46 -7.19 -4.94
CA LYS A 127 1.55 -6.40 -5.52
C LYS A 127 1.66 -5.02 -4.86
N LEU A 128 0.52 -4.34 -4.65
CA LEU A 128 0.48 -3.03 -4.01
C LEU A 128 0.94 -3.11 -2.54
N TYR A 129 0.48 -4.12 -1.80
CA TYR A 129 0.91 -4.37 -0.43
C TYR A 129 2.44 -4.55 -0.34
N LYS A 130 3.01 -5.41 -1.21
CA LYS A 130 4.47 -5.62 -1.26
C LYS A 130 5.23 -4.34 -1.59
N ARG A 131 4.70 -3.49 -2.48
CA ARG A 131 5.30 -2.17 -2.78
C ARG A 131 5.24 -1.26 -1.57
N GLY A 132 4.09 -1.13 -0.91
CA GLY A 132 3.94 -0.33 0.29
C GLY A 132 4.92 -0.73 1.39
N TRP A 133 5.06 -2.04 1.63
CA TRP A 133 6.01 -2.57 2.59
C TRP A 133 7.47 -2.27 2.24
N ARG A 134 7.85 -2.42 0.97
CA ARG A 134 9.21 -2.06 0.50
C ARG A 134 9.52 -0.59 0.74
N TYR A 135 8.60 0.31 0.41
CA TYR A 135 8.79 1.74 0.65
C TYR A 135 8.89 2.08 2.14
N ALA A 136 8.13 1.40 2.99
CA ALA A 136 8.25 1.56 4.44
C ALA A 136 9.64 1.16 4.95
N LEU A 137 10.18 0.04 4.48
CA LEU A 137 11.53 -0.41 4.84
C LEU A 137 12.62 0.55 4.32
N ILE A 138 12.50 1.05 3.10
CA ILE A 138 13.42 2.04 2.53
C ILE A 138 13.38 3.32 3.36
N SER A 139 12.18 3.81 3.70
CA SER A 139 12.01 4.97 4.55
C SER A 139 12.68 4.80 5.91
N LEU A 140 12.50 3.62 6.53
CA LEU A 140 13.14 3.31 7.80
C LEU A 140 14.67 3.33 7.71
N ALA A 141 15.24 2.80 6.64
CA ALA A 141 16.68 2.83 6.42
C ALA A 141 17.22 4.27 6.30
N PHE A 142 16.54 5.14 5.54
CA PHE A 142 16.91 6.56 5.45
C PHE A 142 16.72 7.28 6.78
N PHE A 143 15.71 6.95 7.57
CA PHE A 143 15.52 7.53 8.89
C PHE A 143 16.65 7.16 9.86
N VAL A 144 17.08 5.91 9.85
CA VAL A 144 18.25 5.48 10.65
C VAL A 144 19.50 6.22 10.24
N LEU A 145 19.76 6.37 8.92
CA LEU A 145 20.87 7.18 8.43
C LEU A 145 20.75 8.64 8.86
N TYR A 146 19.55 9.21 8.77
CA TYR A 146 19.30 10.58 9.24
C TYR A 146 19.66 10.74 10.71
N ILE A 147 19.21 9.83 11.59
CA ILE A 147 19.56 9.88 13.03
C ILE A 147 21.09 9.83 13.21
N PHE A 148 21.77 8.95 12.46
CA PHE A 148 23.22 8.79 12.56
C PHE A 148 24.00 10.05 12.17
N PHE A 149 23.55 10.77 11.16
CA PHE A 149 24.23 12.00 10.68
C PHE A 149 23.75 13.27 11.39
N ASN A 150 22.65 13.23 12.13
CA ASN A 150 22.10 14.37 12.85
C ASN A 150 22.57 14.43 14.32
N HIS A 151 23.31 13.43 14.81
CA HIS A 151 23.99 13.40 16.11
C HIS A 151 25.47 13.74 15.94
#